data_d7a7ef4ba06b58fcbeb05f6f8155cccb
#
_entry.id   d7a7ef4ba06b58fcbeb05f6f8155cccb
#
_cell.length_a   1.000
_cell.length_b   1.000
_cell.length_c   1.000
_cell.angle_alpha   90.00
_cell.angle_beta   90.00
_cell.angle_gamma   90.00
#
_symmetry.space_group_name_H-M   'P 1'
#
loop_
_entity.id
_entity.type
_entity.pdbx_description
1 polymer ?
#
loop_
_entity_poly.entity_id
_entity_poly.type
_entity_poly.pdbx_seq_one_letter_code
_entity_poly.pdbx_strand_id
1 'polypeptide(L)'
;MTGVTDNTFEPNSNLTRAQVATILYALEGKPGNNTNAFADVAPTSWYYDPVNWCASKGIVAGTGNGTFEPNRDVTREELATMLRSYAAYLGGDITSAADISGFADAASVSAWAQQPVQWAVAKGLMSGRPGNMIAPQGTATRAEMAVMMKNFCEAYGK
;
A
#
# COMPACT_ATOMS: atom_id res chain seq x y z
N MET A 1 -11.66 -7.45 0.60
CA MET A 1 -11.57 -6.24 1.45
C MET A 1 -12.81 -6.14 2.32
N THR A 2 -12.62 -5.88 3.60
CA THR A 2 -13.74 -5.79 4.52
C THR A 2 -14.43 -4.42 4.41
N GLY A 3 -15.71 -4.35 4.76
CA GLY A 3 -16.43 -3.10 4.87
C GLY A 3 -16.07 -2.33 6.13
N VAL A 4 -16.45 -1.06 6.20
CA VAL A 4 -16.23 -0.20 7.37
C VAL A 4 -17.18 -0.59 8.51
N THR A 5 -18.36 -1.05 8.15
CA THR A 5 -19.33 -1.64 9.07
C THR A 5 -19.70 -3.01 8.54
N ASP A 6 -20.48 -3.78 9.33
CA ASP A 6 -20.82 -5.16 8.99
C ASP A 6 -21.39 -5.33 7.59
N ASN A 7 -22.14 -4.35 7.09
CA ASN A 7 -22.85 -4.45 5.81
C ASN A 7 -22.53 -3.31 4.85
N THR A 8 -21.46 -2.53 5.10
CA THR A 8 -21.15 -1.32 4.31
C THR A 8 -19.71 -1.36 3.81
N PHE A 9 -19.53 -1.29 2.50
CA PHE A 9 -18.20 -1.22 1.90
C PHE A 9 -17.62 0.19 1.91
N GLU A 10 -18.43 1.20 1.68
CA GLU A 10 -18.03 2.61 1.61
C GLU A 10 -16.85 2.85 0.64
N PRO A 11 -17.08 2.70 -0.67
CA PRO A 11 -15.99 2.72 -1.67
C PRO A 11 -15.21 4.02 -1.73
N ASN A 12 -15.81 5.13 -1.34
CA ASN A 12 -15.15 6.44 -1.40
C ASN A 12 -14.41 6.81 -0.11
N SER A 13 -14.45 5.95 0.92
CA SER A 13 -13.68 6.18 2.13
C SER A 13 -12.20 5.95 1.87
N ASN A 14 -11.35 6.74 2.53
CA ASN A 14 -9.91 6.58 2.45
C ASN A 14 -9.45 5.37 3.27
N LEU A 15 -8.34 4.80 2.85
CA LEU A 15 -7.67 3.73 3.61
C LEU A 15 -6.59 4.31 4.49
N THR A 16 -6.46 3.77 5.69
CA THR A 16 -5.33 4.08 6.56
C THR A 16 -4.15 3.16 6.24
N ARG A 17 -2.97 3.57 6.68
CA ARG A 17 -1.76 2.75 6.54
C ARG A 17 -1.92 1.40 7.24
N ALA A 18 -2.55 1.38 8.43
CA ALA A 18 -2.81 0.13 9.16
C ALA A 18 -3.77 -0.79 8.41
N GLN A 19 -4.76 -0.24 7.73
CA GLN A 19 -5.70 -1.05 6.94
C GLN A 19 -5.00 -1.75 5.77
N VAL A 20 -4.09 -1.07 5.09
CA VAL A 20 -3.31 -1.70 4.01
C VAL A 20 -2.49 -2.87 4.56
N ALA A 21 -1.76 -2.65 5.66
CA ALA A 21 -0.97 -3.72 6.28
C ALA A 21 -1.86 -4.92 6.65
N THR A 22 -3.06 -4.65 7.15
CA THR A 22 -4.01 -5.70 7.56
C THR A 22 -4.49 -6.51 6.36
N ILE A 23 -4.75 -5.87 5.23
CA ILE A 23 -5.15 -6.56 4.01
C ILE A 23 -4.03 -7.50 3.53
N LEU A 24 -2.80 -7.03 3.49
CA LEU A 24 -1.66 -7.84 3.05
C LEU A 24 -1.38 -8.99 4.01
N TYR A 25 -1.49 -8.74 5.31
CA TYR A 25 -1.35 -9.75 6.34
C TYR A 25 -2.40 -10.86 6.20
N ALA A 26 -3.64 -10.48 5.93
CA ALA A 26 -4.72 -11.43 5.73
C ALA A 26 -4.51 -12.30 4.47
N LEU A 27 -3.97 -11.72 3.40
CA LEU A 27 -3.65 -12.46 2.19
C LEU A 27 -2.59 -13.55 2.44
N GLU A 28 -1.73 -13.35 3.43
CA GLU A 28 -0.70 -14.32 3.80
C GLU A 28 -1.15 -15.30 4.89
N GLY A 29 -2.46 -15.33 5.19
CA GLY A 29 -3.03 -16.30 6.13
C GLY A 29 -2.84 -15.92 7.59
N LYS A 30 -2.59 -14.65 7.88
CA LYS A 30 -2.41 -14.12 9.23
C LYS A 30 -1.31 -14.88 10.00
N PRO A 31 -0.07 -14.85 9.52
CA PRO A 31 1.04 -15.53 10.19
C PRO A 31 1.33 -14.95 11.57
N GLY A 32 2.04 -15.68 12.40
CA GLY A 32 2.40 -15.19 13.72
C GLY A 32 3.35 -13.99 13.67
N ASN A 33 3.27 -13.15 14.70
CA ASN A 33 4.14 -11.98 14.85
C ASN A 33 4.86 -12.01 16.20
N ASN A 34 6.19 -11.76 16.18
CA ASN A 34 7.04 -11.71 17.36
C ASN A 34 7.77 -10.38 17.48
N THR A 35 7.38 -9.36 16.73
CA THR A 35 8.12 -8.10 16.68
C THR A 35 7.28 -6.94 17.18
N ASN A 36 7.96 -5.88 17.64
CA ASN A 36 7.35 -4.62 18.05
C ASN A 36 8.27 -3.50 17.53
N ALA A 37 7.99 -3.04 16.34
CA ALA A 37 8.88 -2.15 15.61
C ALA A 37 8.60 -0.67 15.84
N PHE A 38 7.38 -0.31 16.29
CA PHE A 38 6.94 1.09 16.27
C PHE A 38 6.36 1.53 17.62
N ALA A 39 6.78 2.72 18.07
CA ALA A 39 6.33 3.28 19.33
C ALA A 39 4.84 3.63 19.35
N ASP A 40 4.29 3.97 18.18
CA ASP A 40 2.88 4.37 18.03
C ASP A 40 1.94 3.22 17.66
N VAL A 41 2.43 1.99 17.73
CA VAL A 41 1.62 0.79 17.47
C VAL A 41 1.51 0.01 18.78
N ALA A 42 0.41 0.24 19.50
CA ALA A 42 0.24 -0.37 20.84
C ALA A 42 -0.08 -1.86 20.73
N PRO A 43 0.44 -2.71 21.65
CA PRO A 43 0.17 -4.16 21.62
C PRO A 43 -1.30 -4.53 21.71
N THR A 44 -2.15 -3.64 22.23
CA THR A 44 -3.60 -3.86 22.32
C THR A 44 -4.36 -3.47 21.07
N SER A 45 -3.68 -2.88 20.07
CA SER A 45 -4.32 -2.44 18.84
C SER A 45 -4.67 -3.62 17.95
N TRP A 46 -5.83 -3.53 17.23
CA TRP A 46 -6.23 -4.56 16.29
C TRP A 46 -5.23 -4.73 15.12
N TYR A 47 -4.46 -3.69 14.83
CA TYR A 47 -3.47 -3.70 13.75
C TYR A 47 -2.05 -4.03 14.23
N TYR A 48 -1.87 -4.38 15.50
CA TYR A 48 -0.53 -4.63 16.06
C TYR A 48 0.21 -5.75 15.31
N ASP A 49 -0.42 -6.91 15.20
CA ASP A 49 0.20 -8.03 14.48
C ASP A 49 0.36 -7.76 12.99
N PRO A 50 -0.66 -7.27 12.26
CA PRO A 50 -0.48 -6.97 10.84
C PRO A 50 0.66 -5.99 10.55
N VAL A 51 0.71 -4.87 11.25
CA VAL A 51 1.73 -3.84 10.99
C VAL A 51 3.12 -4.38 11.32
N ASN A 52 3.29 -4.99 12.47
CA ASN A 52 4.61 -5.49 12.88
C ASN A 52 5.08 -6.66 12.01
N TRP A 53 4.18 -7.56 11.65
CA TRP A 53 4.55 -8.64 10.74
C TRP A 53 4.99 -8.09 9.38
N CYS A 54 4.22 -7.19 8.79
CA CYS A 54 4.58 -6.58 7.51
C CYS A 54 5.92 -5.85 7.58
N ALA A 55 6.20 -5.15 8.67
CA ALA A 55 7.49 -4.49 8.88
C ALA A 55 8.63 -5.51 8.97
N SER A 56 8.42 -6.61 9.68
CA SER A 56 9.43 -7.65 9.84
C SER A 56 9.80 -8.33 8.52
N LYS A 57 8.89 -8.31 7.55
CA LYS A 57 9.11 -8.90 6.23
C LYS A 57 9.54 -7.86 5.18
N GLY A 58 9.74 -6.62 5.58
CA GLY A 58 10.14 -5.56 4.66
C GLY A 58 9.02 -5.09 3.73
N ILE A 59 7.77 -5.44 4.03
CA ILE A 59 6.61 -5.06 3.20
C ILE A 59 6.22 -3.62 3.45
N VAL A 60 6.30 -3.17 4.71
CA VAL A 60 6.04 -1.78 5.08
C VAL A 60 7.21 -1.22 5.87
N ALA A 61 7.34 0.10 5.89
CA ALA A 61 8.36 0.81 6.64
C ALA A 61 7.70 1.91 7.46
N GLY A 62 8.40 2.36 8.50
CA GLY A 62 7.96 3.50 9.30
C GLY A 62 8.07 4.82 8.54
N THR A 63 7.53 5.85 9.16
CA THR A 63 7.54 7.21 8.61
C THR A 63 8.67 8.07 9.17
N GLY A 64 9.45 7.51 10.09
CA GLY A 64 10.57 8.17 10.76
C GLY A 64 10.37 8.21 12.27
N ASN A 65 11.47 8.40 13.00
CA ASN A 65 11.46 8.52 14.47
C ASN A 65 10.82 7.35 15.21
N GLY A 66 10.86 6.14 14.60
CA GLY A 66 10.29 4.95 15.22
C GLY A 66 8.78 4.87 15.19
N THR A 67 8.13 5.62 14.31
CA THR A 67 6.67 5.63 14.17
C THR A 67 6.22 5.02 12.85
N PHE A 68 5.00 4.51 12.82
CA PHE A 68 4.35 3.99 11.61
C PHE A 68 3.21 4.88 11.12
N GLU A 69 2.61 5.64 12.00
CA GLU A 69 1.41 6.44 11.74
C GLU A 69 0.24 5.56 11.24
N PRO A 70 -0.21 4.59 12.06
CA PRO A 70 -1.17 3.58 11.61
C PRO A 70 -2.53 4.15 11.18
N ASN A 71 -2.95 5.24 11.79
CA ASN A 71 -4.27 5.82 11.54
C ASN A 71 -4.26 6.95 10.50
N ARG A 72 -3.08 7.25 9.94
CA ARG A 72 -2.99 8.23 8.86
C ARG A 72 -3.45 7.61 7.55
N ASP A 73 -4.17 8.38 6.73
CA ASP A 73 -4.57 7.92 5.40
C ASP A 73 -3.33 7.61 4.56
N VAL A 74 -3.35 6.48 3.87
CA VAL A 74 -2.26 6.09 2.97
C VAL A 74 -2.33 6.95 1.70
N THR A 75 -1.17 7.43 1.25
CA THR A 75 -1.09 8.13 -0.02
C THR A 75 -0.91 7.13 -1.17
N ARG A 76 -1.23 7.58 -2.39
CA ARG A 76 -1.12 6.71 -3.56
C ARG A 76 0.32 6.26 -3.79
N GLU A 77 1.33 7.13 -3.58
CA GLU A 77 2.73 6.73 -3.72
C GLU A 77 3.18 5.79 -2.59
N GLU A 78 2.67 5.95 -1.38
CA GLU A 78 2.93 5.01 -0.29
C GLU A 78 2.34 3.63 -0.60
N LEU A 79 1.12 3.61 -1.12
CA LEU A 79 0.46 2.35 -1.49
C LEU A 79 1.25 1.61 -2.58
N ALA A 80 1.70 2.33 -3.60
CA ALA A 80 2.54 1.74 -4.65
C ALA A 80 3.82 1.13 -4.06
N THR A 81 4.44 1.81 -3.10
CA THR A 81 5.65 1.34 -2.43
C THR A 81 5.38 0.07 -1.62
N MET A 82 4.29 0.05 -0.87
CA MET A 82 3.91 -1.14 -0.08
C MET A 82 3.61 -2.34 -0.98
N LEU A 83 2.89 -2.13 -2.07
CA LEU A 83 2.56 -3.22 -2.99
C LEU A 83 3.81 -3.75 -3.72
N ARG A 84 4.73 -2.88 -4.09
CA ARG A 84 5.99 -3.33 -4.71
C ARG A 84 6.82 -4.15 -3.73
N SER A 85 6.89 -3.70 -2.48
CA SER A 85 7.60 -4.44 -1.43
C SER A 85 6.94 -5.80 -1.17
N TYR A 86 5.62 -5.86 -1.22
CA TYR A 86 4.89 -7.12 -1.07
C TYR A 86 5.18 -8.05 -2.26
N ALA A 87 5.19 -7.54 -3.49
CA ALA A 87 5.55 -8.32 -4.67
C ALA A 87 6.97 -8.91 -4.54
N ALA A 88 7.90 -8.11 -4.04
CA ALA A 88 9.27 -8.58 -3.79
C ALA A 88 9.30 -9.67 -2.72
N TYR A 89 8.53 -9.53 -1.65
CA TYR A 89 8.40 -10.55 -0.62
C TYR A 89 7.90 -11.88 -1.20
N LEU A 90 6.97 -11.81 -2.15
CA LEU A 90 6.43 -13.01 -2.82
C LEU A 90 7.42 -13.62 -3.83
N GLY A 91 8.56 -12.99 -4.06
CA GLY A 91 9.52 -13.44 -5.05
C GLY A 91 9.15 -13.07 -6.48
N GLY A 92 8.21 -12.14 -6.66
CA GLY A 92 7.78 -11.69 -7.97
C GLY A 92 8.76 -10.75 -8.64
N ASP A 93 8.62 -10.60 -9.95
CA ASP A 93 9.43 -9.66 -10.73
C ASP A 93 8.95 -8.24 -10.46
N ILE A 94 9.84 -7.38 -9.96
CA ILE A 94 9.56 -5.98 -9.66
C ILE A 94 10.40 -5.03 -10.52
N THR A 95 10.91 -5.50 -11.65
CA THR A 95 11.79 -4.70 -12.51
C THR A 95 11.04 -3.86 -13.54
N SER A 96 9.75 -4.12 -13.78
CA SER A 96 8.96 -3.36 -14.74
C SER A 96 8.89 -1.89 -14.32
N ALA A 97 9.01 -1.00 -15.30
CA ALA A 97 8.95 0.44 -15.06
C ALA A 97 8.35 1.12 -16.30
N ALA A 98 7.32 1.94 -16.08
CA ALA A 98 6.75 2.76 -17.14
C ALA A 98 7.36 4.16 -17.11
N ASP A 99 7.40 4.80 -18.27
CA ASP A 99 7.75 6.21 -18.33
C ASP A 99 6.54 7.03 -17.84
N ILE A 100 6.69 7.70 -16.71
CA ILE A 100 5.62 8.51 -16.11
C ILE A 100 5.74 10.00 -16.44
N SER A 101 6.72 10.39 -17.27
CA SER A 101 6.97 11.81 -17.57
C SER A 101 5.81 12.50 -18.28
N GLY A 102 4.89 11.73 -18.89
CA GLY A 102 3.70 12.26 -19.52
C GLY A 102 2.59 12.71 -18.57
N PHE A 103 2.70 12.38 -17.28
CA PHE A 103 1.73 12.86 -16.29
C PHE A 103 2.05 14.28 -15.88
N ALA A 104 1.00 15.11 -15.70
CA ALA A 104 1.17 16.52 -15.41
C ALA A 104 1.95 16.79 -14.12
N ASP A 105 1.81 15.90 -13.12
CA ASP A 105 2.42 16.03 -11.81
C ASP A 105 3.56 15.02 -11.56
N ALA A 106 4.16 14.49 -12.61
CA ALA A 106 5.23 13.49 -12.47
C ALA A 106 6.37 13.99 -11.57
N ALA A 107 6.68 15.29 -11.61
CA ALA A 107 7.72 15.88 -10.76
C ALA A 107 7.38 15.90 -9.28
N SER A 108 6.12 15.70 -8.92
CA SER A 108 5.66 15.67 -7.51
C SER A 108 5.86 14.33 -6.85
N VAL A 109 6.21 13.28 -7.59
CA VAL A 109 6.48 11.96 -7.02
C VAL A 109 7.75 12.03 -6.18
N SER A 110 7.67 11.61 -4.92
CA SER A 110 8.82 11.62 -4.02
C SER A 110 9.94 10.74 -4.55
N ALA A 111 11.20 11.10 -4.26
CA ALA A 111 12.36 10.35 -4.77
C ALA A 111 12.28 8.86 -4.41
N TRP A 112 11.90 8.54 -3.17
CA TRP A 112 11.78 7.14 -2.70
C TRP A 112 10.64 6.39 -3.37
N ALA A 113 9.68 7.08 -3.99
CA ALA A 113 8.51 6.49 -4.62
C ALA A 113 8.62 6.43 -6.15
N GLN A 114 9.69 6.94 -6.75
CA GLN A 114 9.83 6.97 -8.21
C GLN A 114 9.74 5.57 -8.81
N GLN A 115 10.57 4.65 -8.34
CA GLN A 115 10.54 3.28 -8.86
C GLN A 115 9.23 2.56 -8.55
N PRO A 116 8.70 2.62 -7.32
CA PRO A 116 7.40 2.01 -7.03
C PRO A 116 6.26 2.51 -7.90
N VAL A 117 6.17 3.82 -8.13
CA VAL A 117 5.12 4.39 -8.97
C VAL A 117 5.28 3.95 -10.43
N GLN A 118 6.49 4.00 -10.96
CA GLN A 118 6.78 3.53 -12.33
C GLN A 118 6.42 2.05 -12.48
N TRP A 119 6.74 1.24 -11.47
CA TRP A 119 6.37 -0.17 -11.45
C TRP A 119 4.86 -0.36 -11.41
N ALA A 120 4.16 0.37 -10.55
CA ALA A 120 2.72 0.25 -10.40
C ALA A 120 1.97 0.61 -11.68
N VAL A 121 2.44 1.66 -12.37
CA VAL A 121 1.86 2.06 -13.66
C VAL A 121 2.14 0.98 -14.71
N ALA A 122 3.37 0.47 -14.77
CA ALA A 122 3.75 -0.57 -15.74
C ALA A 122 2.94 -1.86 -15.55
N LYS A 123 2.61 -2.21 -14.30
CA LYS A 123 1.83 -3.41 -13.99
C LYS A 123 0.32 -3.21 -14.11
N GLY A 124 -0.12 -2.02 -14.47
CA GLY A 124 -1.55 -1.73 -14.56
C GLY A 124 -2.25 -1.62 -13.22
N LEU A 125 -1.50 -1.46 -12.13
CA LEU A 125 -2.07 -1.33 -10.78
C LEU A 125 -2.53 0.09 -10.50
N MET A 126 -1.82 1.08 -11.04
CA MET A 126 -2.10 2.49 -10.82
C MET A 126 -2.38 3.15 -12.17
N SER A 127 -3.50 3.85 -12.26
CA SER A 127 -3.84 4.68 -13.41
C SER A 127 -3.97 6.13 -12.98
N GLY A 128 -3.96 7.05 -13.96
CA GLY A 128 -4.11 8.47 -13.67
C GLY A 128 -5.49 8.86 -13.19
N ARG A 129 -5.56 10.00 -12.52
CA ARG A 129 -6.80 10.67 -12.16
C ARG A 129 -7.10 11.76 -13.19
N PRO A 130 -8.32 12.34 -13.18
CA PRO A 130 -8.68 13.43 -14.10
C PRO A 130 -7.61 14.53 -14.13
N GLY A 131 -7.35 15.08 -15.31
CA GLY A 131 -6.27 16.04 -15.50
C GLY A 131 -4.92 15.39 -15.77
N ASN A 132 -4.90 14.10 -16.09
CA ASN A 132 -3.67 13.35 -16.36
C ASN A 132 -2.67 13.41 -15.18
N MET A 133 -3.18 13.15 -13.98
CA MET A 133 -2.44 13.27 -12.73
C MET A 133 -2.17 11.90 -12.12
N ILE A 134 -0.95 11.70 -11.61
CA ILE A 134 -0.64 10.55 -10.75
C ILE A 134 -1.24 10.75 -9.36
N ALA A 135 -1.29 11.98 -8.89
CA ALA A 135 -1.69 12.35 -7.53
C ALA A 135 -0.92 11.56 -6.47
N PRO A 136 0.43 11.66 -6.44
CA PRO A 136 1.23 10.81 -5.56
C PRO A 136 0.95 11.05 -4.08
N GLN A 137 0.68 12.29 -3.66
CA GLN A 137 0.31 12.62 -2.29
C GLN A 137 -1.20 12.57 -2.05
N GLY A 138 -2.00 12.26 -3.09
CA GLY A 138 -3.42 12.05 -2.93
C GLY A 138 -3.69 10.77 -2.16
N THR A 139 -4.80 10.74 -1.40
CA THR A 139 -5.16 9.56 -0.62
C THR A 139 -5.77 8.49 -1.50
N ALA A 140 -5.54 7.23 -1.15
CA ALA A 140 -6.13 6.09 -1.84
C ALA A 140 -7.48 5.75 -1.23
N THR A 141 -8.48 5.50 -2.07
CA THR A 141 -9.81 5.09 -1.61
C THR A 141 -9.90 3.57 -1.54
N ARG A 142 -10.92 3.08 -0.82
CA ARG A 142 -11.19 1.64 -0.75
C ARG A 142 -11.48 1.07 -2.14
N ALA A 143 -12.18 1.82 -2.99
CA ALA A 143 -12.47 1.39 -4.36
C ALA A 143 -11.19 1.26 -5.19
N GLU A 144 -10.28 2.24 -5.09
CA GLU A 144 -8.99 2.17 -5.76
C GLU A 144 -8.19 0.96 -5.30
N MET A 145 -8.15 0.72 -3.99
CA MET A 145 -7.45 -0.44 -3.43
C MET A 145 -8.04 -1.76 -3.93
N ALA A 146 -9.36 -1.86 -4.03
CA ALA A 146 -10.00 -3.08 -4.52
C ALA A 146 -9.57 -3.42 -5.95
N VAL A 147 -9.53 -2.41 -6.83
CA VAL A 147 -9.07 -2.59 -8.21
C VAL A 147 -7.59 -2.94 -8.26
N MET A 148 -6.78 -2.23 -7.50
CA MET A 148 -5.34 -2.49 -7.45
C MET A 148 -5.05 -3.91 -6.95
N MET A 149 -5.75 -4.36 -5.92
CA MET A 149 -5.55 -5.72 -5.37
C MET A 149 -6.02 -6.79 -6.33
N LYS A 150 -7.11 -6.58 -7.04
CA LYS A 150 -7.54 -7.51 -8.09
C LYS A 150 -6.43 -7.68 -9.14
N ASN A 151 -5.92 -6.56 -9.65
CA ASN A 151 -4.87 -6.58 -10.66
C ASN A 151 -3.57 -7.16 -10.13
N PHE A 152 -3.23 -6.85 -8.88
CA PHE A 152 -2.06 -7.39 -8.21
C PHE A 152 -2.14 -8.92 -8.09
N CYS A 153 -3.27 -9.43 -7.61
CA CYS A 153 -3.45 -10.87 -7.44
C CYS A 153 -3.38 -11.60 -8.79
N GLU A 154 -3.94 -11.02 -9.84
CA GLU A 154 -3.83 -11.58 -11.18
C GLU A 154 -2.37 -11.61 -11.67
N ALA A 155 -1.61 -10.55 -11.39
CA ALA A 155 -0.23 -10.43 -11.86
C ALA A 155 0.74 -11.37 -11.10
N TYR A 156 0.50 -11.61 -9.82
CA TYR A 156 1.44 -12.33 -8.95
C TYR A 156 0.88 -13.66 -8.41
N GLY A 157 -0.26 -14.11 -8.91
CA GLY A 157 -0.79 -15.44 -8.59
C GLY A 157 -1.30 -15.59 -7.15
N LYS A 158 -1.87 -14.53 -6.62
CA LYS A 158 -2.40 -14.57 -5.24
C LYS A 158 -3.90 -14.74 -5.18
#